data_bac854c5e8b7ca741a81a31a98c1c14e
#
_entry.id   bac854c5e8b7ca741a81a31a98c1c14e
#
_cell.length_a   1.000
_cell.length_b   1.000
_cell.length_c   1.000
_cell.angle_alpha   90.00
_cell.angle_beta   90.00
_cell.angle_gamma   90.00
#
_symmetry.space_group_name_H-M   'P 1'
#
loop_
_entity.id
_entity.type
_entity.pdbx_description
1 polymer ?
#
loop_
_entity_poly.entity_id
_entity_poly.type
_entity_poly.pdbx_seq_one_letter_code
_entity_poly.pdbx_strand_id
1 'polypeptide(L)'
;MPRRTDINSILILGAGPIVIGQACEFDYSGAQACQALKEEGLRVILVNSNPATIMTDPSMADATYIEPVKWQIVERIIEKERPDAILPTMGGQTALNCALDLNRHGVLSKYEVELIGASCEAIDKAEDRELFDNAMKKIGLETPRHGMAHDMSQAHEALEEIGFPCIIRPSFTLGGSGGGIAYNKE
;
A
#
# COMPACT_ATOMS: atom_id res chain seq x y z
N MET A 1 15.67 -4.89 18.02
CA MET A 1 16.74 -4.41 17.12
C MET A 1 17.19 -3.05 17.62
N PRO A 2 18.45 -2.69 17.51
CA PRO A 2 18.88 -1.35 17.91
C PRO A 2 18.21 -0.29 17.00
N ARG A 3 17.95 0.89 17.57
CA ARG A 3 17.43 2.04 16.83
C ARG A 3 18.38 2.38 15.66
N ARG A 4 17.81 2.70 14.51
CA ARG A 4 18.56 3.29 13.39
C ARG A 4 18.95 4.73 13.75
N THR A 5 20.25 5.03 13.60
CA THR A 5 20.81 6.35 13.92
C THR A 5 20.98 7.24 12.69
N ASP A 6 20.74 6.68 11.52
CA ASP A 6 20.84 7.34 10.20
C ASP A 6 19.52 7.94 9.75
N ILE A 7 18.41 7.67 10.44
CA ILE A 7 17.07 8.25 10.19
C ILE A 7 16.69 9.17 11.35
N ASN A 8 16.28 10.39 11.06
CA ASN A 8 15.82 11.38 12.02
C ASN A 8 14.36 11.78 11.82
N SER A 9 13.83 11.61 10.61
CA SER A 9 12.48 12.00 10.24
C SER A 9 11.80 10.96 9.34
N ILE A 10 10.52 10.71 9.59
CA ILE A 10 9.74 9.70 8.84
C ILE A 10 8.42 10.30 8.41
N LEU A 11 8.07 10.11 7.13
CA LEU A 11 6.75 10.39 6.59
C LEU A 11 5.90 9.11 6.62
N ILE A 12 4.78 9.14 7.34
CA ILE A 12 3.79 8.08 7.36
C ILE A 12 2.70 8.39 6.33
N LEU A 13 2.41 7.42 5.47
CA LEU A 13 1.28 7.48 4.55
C LEU A 13 0.06 6.83 5.19
N GLY A 14 -1.01 7.61 5.36
CA GLY A 14 -2.27 7.13 5.92
C GLY A 14 -3.13 6.38 4.91
N ALA A 15 -4.22 5.78 5.41
CA ALA A 15 -5.12 4.94 4.62
C ALA A 15 -6.08 5.70 3.70
N GLY A 16 -6.15 7.03 3.84
CA GLY A 16 -7.18 7.82 3.17
C GLY A 16 -8.53 7.74 3.89
N PRO A 17 -9.66 7.88 3.18
CA PRO A 17 -10.98 7.76 3.78
C PRO A 17 -11.24 6.34 4.24
N ILE A 18 -11.97 6.20 5.37
CA ILE A 18 -12.45 4.89 5.83
C ILE A 18 -13.51 4.41 4.84
N VAL A 19 -13.29 3.26 4.24
CA VAL A 19 -14.22 2.59 3.33
C VAL A 19 -14.81 1.36 4.03
N ILE A 20 -16.10 1.14 3.90
CA ILE A 20 -16.76 -0.05 4.46
C ILE A 20 -16.10 -1.31 3.89
N GLY A 21 -15.66 -2.22 4.77
CA GLY A 21 -14.91 -3.43 4.40
C GLY A 21 -13.40 -3.25 4.30
N GLN A 22 -12.90 -2.01 4.40
CA GLN A 22 -11.52 -1.71 4.76
C GLN A 22 -11.47 -1.40 6.24
N ALA A 23 -10.58 -2.06 6.90
CA ALA A 23 -10.53 -2.06 8.33
C ALA A 23 -10.21 -0.69 8.95
N CYS A 24 -10.96 -0.29 9.94
CA CYS A 24 -10.65 0.87 10.78
C CYS A 24 -9.33 0.70 11.54
N GLU A 25 -8.79 -0.53 11.59
CA GLU A 25 -7.47 -0.82 12.15
C GLU A 25 -6.33 -0.04 11.49
N PHE A 26 -6.45 0.43 10.26
CA PHE A 26 -5.42 1.26 9.62
C PHE A 26 -5.25 2.61 10.30
N ASP A 27 -6.34 3.20 10.82
CA ASP A 27 -6.24 4.43 11.63
C ASP A 27 -5.50 4.16 12.95
N TYR A 28 -5.86 3.06 13.64
CA TYR A 28 -5.17 2.63 14.84
C TYR A 28 -3.70 2.30 14.59
N SER A 29 -3.40 1.54 13.53
CA SER A 29 -2.03 1.18 13.16
C SER A 29 -1.19 2.42 12.88
N GLY A 30 -1.73 3.40 12.17
CA GLY A 30 -1.08 4.67 11.90
C GLY A 30 -0.82 5.48 13.16
N ALA A 31 -1.80 5.55 14.07
CA ALA A 31 -1.65 6.22 15.37
C ALA A 31 -0.57 5.55 16.23
N GLN A 32 -0.55 4.23 16.30
CA GLN A 32 0.48 3.47 17.01
C GLN A 32 1.87 3.66 16.40
N ALA A 33 1.98 3.71 15.06
CA ALA A 33 3.24 4.00 14.40
C ALA A 33 3.75 5.41 14.74
N CYS A 34 2.88 6.42 14.75
CA CYS A 34 3.25 7.78 15.17
C CYS A 34 3.81 7.79 16.60
N GLN A 35 3.12 7.13 17.54
CA GLN A 35 3.55 7.07 18.94
C GLN A 35 4.91 6.36 19.08
N ALA A 36 5.04 5.16 18.51
CA ALA A 36 6.27 4.37 18.59
C ALA A 36 7.47 5.13 18.01
N LEU A 37 7.31 5.80 16.86
CA LEU A 37 8.40 6.56 16.24
C LEU A 37 8.77 7.81 17.04
N LYS A 38 7.78 8.48 17.67
CA LYS A 38 8.06 9.62 18.58
C LYS A 38 8.76 9.16 19.86
N GLU A 39 8.41 8.00 20.41
CA GLU A 39 9.10 7.40 21.56
C GLU A 39 10.56 7.07 21.24
N GLU A 40 10.85 6.67 20.01
CA GLU A 40 12.20 6.49 19.50
C GLU A 40 12.93 7.83 19.24
N GLY A 41 12.27 8.97 19.43
CA GLY A 41 12.82 10.31 19.25
C GLY A 41 12.96 10.73 17.79
N LEU A 42 12.15 10.17 16.90
CA LEU A 42 12.12 10.53 15.48
C LEU A 42 11.08 11.64 15.25
N ARG A 43 11.35 12.53 14.31
CA ARG A 43 10.36 13.49 13.84
C ARG A 43 9.37 12.79 12.93
N VAL A 44 8.09 12.88 13.26
CA VAL A 44 7.01 12.21 12.53
C VAL A 44 6.22 13.20 11.71
N ILE A 45 6.13 12.93 10.43
CA ILE A 45 5.29 13.65 9.46
C ILE A 45 4.18 12.68 9.02
N LEU A 46 2.95 13.15 8.97
CA LEU A 46 1.80 12.34 8.58
C LEU A 46 1.06 13.00 7.42
N VAL A 47 0.66 12.21 6.44
CA VAL A 47 -0.35 12.59 5.45
C VAL A 47 -1.51 11.62 5.47
N ASN A 48 -2.73 12.14 5.60
CA ASN A 48 -3.97 11.39 5.49
C ASN A 48 -5.10 12.28 5.00
N SER A 49 -5.97 11.79 4.13
CA SER A 49 -7.05 12.60 3.57
C SER A 49 -8.28 12.72 4.47
N ASN A 50 -8.39 11.93 5.52
CA ASN A 50 -9.51 11.99 6.45
C ASN A 50 -9.15 12.82 7.69
N PRO A 51 -9.81 13.97 7.92
CA PRO A 51 -9.54 14.80 9.09
C PRO A 51 -10.14 14.25 10.40
N ALA A 52 -11.02 13.26 10.32
CA ALA A 52 -11.78 12.75 11.48
C ALA A 52 -11.24 11.39 11.97
N THR A 53 -9.94 11.18 11.86
CA THR A 53 -9.27 9.95 12.32
C THR A 53 -8.39 10.22 13.53
N ILE A 54 -8.09 9.19 14.31
CA ILE A 54 -7.21 9.29 15.49
C ILE A 54 -5.82 9.77 15.06
N MET A 55 -5.28 9.20 13.96
CA MET A 55 -3.93 9.55 13.48
C MET A 55 -3.78 11.01 13.06
N THR A 56 -4.86 11.69 12.67
CA THR A 56 -4.83 13.10 12.25
C THR A 56 -5.01 14.09 13.42
N ASP A 57 -5.14 13.59 14.66
CA ASP A 57 -5.09 14.44 15.83
C ASP A 57 -3.75 15.21 15.87
N PRO A 58 -3.75 16.54 16.12
CA PRO A 58 -2.53 17.34 16.11
C PRO A 58 -1.44 16.88 17.09
N SER A 59 -1.79 16.09 18.10
CA SER A 59 -0.83 15.54 19.06
C SER A 59 -0.07 14.31 18.54
N MET A 60 -0.58 13.66 17.48
CA MET A 60 -0.02 12.39 16.98
C MET A 60 1.28 12.57 16.22
N ALA A 61 1.40 13.57 15.36
CA ALA A 61 2.58 13.80 14.54
C ALA A 61 3.14 15.21 14.77
N ASP A 62 4.41 15.44 14.42
CA ASP A 62 5.03 16.77 14.50
C ASP A 62 4.58 17.68 13.35
N ALA A 63 4.18 17.09 12.22
CA ALA A 63 3.53 17.79 11.12
C ALA A 63 2.44 16.88 10.51
N THR A 64 1.20 17.38 10.45
CA THR A 64 0.06 16.65 9.90
C THR A 64 -0.47 17.36 8.65
N TYR A 65 -0.60 16.61 7.56
CA TYR A 65 -1.14 17.06 6.27
C TYR A 65 -2.46 16.35 6.01
N ILE A 66 -3.56 17.12 6.00
CA ILE A 66 -4.87 16.61 5.62
C ILE A 66 -5.05 16.86 4.13
N GLU A 67 -4.49 15.94 3.35
CA GLU A 67 -4.37 16.06 1.90
C GLU A 67 -4.62 14.69 1.24
N PRO A 68 -5.01 14.66 -0.04
CA PRO A 68 -5.13 13.41 -0.78
C PRO A 68 -3.82 12.62 -0.80
N VAL A 69 -3.88 11.32 -0.48
CA VAL A 69 -2.74 10.41 -0.52
C VAL A 69 -2.48 10.01 -1.98
N LYS A 70 -1.97 10.97 -2.77
CA LYS A 70 -1.58 10.83 -4.18
C LYS A 70 -0.14 11.27 -4.33
N TRP A 71 0.62 10.59 -5.18
CA TRP A 71 2.05 10.82 -5.33
C TRP A 71 2.42 12.29 -5.63
N GLN A 72 1.62 13.03 -6.43
CA GLN A 72 1.87 14.44 -6.76
C GLN A 72 1.77 15.37 -5.54
N ILE A 73 0.86 15.05 -4.62
CA ILE A 73 0.69 15.82 -3.38
C ILE A 73 1.76 15.43 -2.39
N VAL A 74 2.02 14.12 -2.27
CA VAL A 74 3.05 13.59 -1.37
C VAL A 74 4.44 14.06 -1.80
N GLU A 75 4.73 14.18 -3.10
CA GLU A 75 5.97 14.78 -3.59
C GLU A 75 6.18 16.20 -3.05
N ARG A 76 5.14 17.04 -3.05
CA ARG A 76 5.23 18.42 -2.50
C ARG A 76 5.49 18.43 -0.99
N ILE A 77 4.92 17.45 -0.27
CA ILE A 77 5.18 17.29 1.16
C ILE A 77 6.64 16.86 1.38
N ILE A 78 7.12 15.90 0.60
CA ILE A 78 8.52 15.45 0.63
C ILE A 78 9.48 16.61 0.32
N GLU A 79 9.17 17.41 -0.70
CA GLU A 79 9.98 18.59 -1.06
C GLU A 79 10.09 19.60 0.08
N LYS A 80 8.99 19.82 0.80
CA LYS A 80 8.93 20.78 1.92
C LYS A 80 9.58 20.24 3.19
N GLU A 81 9.24 19.00 3.57
CA GLU A 81 9.57 18.42 4.85
C GLU A 81 10.91 17.67 4.87
N ARG A 82 11.36 17.20 3.71
CA ARG A 82 12.61 16.46 3.53
C ARG A 82 12.76 15.29 4.51
N PRO A 83 11.79 14.36 4.56
CA PRO A 83 11.92 13.20 5.42
C PRO A 83 13.08 12.30 4.95
N ASP A 84 13.75 11.66 5.89
CA ASP A 84 14.78 10.65 5.56
C ASP A 84 14.15 9.36 5.04
N ALA A 85 12.94 9.03 5.53
CA ALA A 85 12.28 7.80 5.14
C ALA A 85 10.74 7.97 5.01
N ILE A 86 10.11 7.02 4.30
CA ILE A 86 8.66 6.89 4.17
C ILE A 86 8.23 5.53 4.70
N LEU A 87 7.17 5.51 5.52
CA LEU A 87 6.52 4.30 6.03
C LEU A 87 5.13 4.15 5.39
N PRO A 88 4.96 3.31 4.34
CA PRO A 88 3.67 3.14 3.66
C PRO A 88 2.82 2.03 4.22
N THR A 89 3.38 1.13 5.04
CA THR A 89 2.74 -0.13 5.44
C THR A 89 1.61 0.03 6.45
N MET A 90 1.41 1.25 6.99
CA MET A 90 0.36 1.55 7.96
C MET A 90 -0.93 2.10 7.33
N GLY A 91 -0.95 2.34 6.03
CA GLY A 91 -2.06 2.99 5.33
C GLY A 91 -2.80 2.10 4.32
N GLY A 92 -2.63 0.77 4.38
CA GLY A 92 -3.28 -0.19 3.49
C GLY A 92 -2.95 0.06 2.01
N GLN A 93 -3.85 -0.40 1.12
CA GLN A 93 -3.65 -0.35 -0.33
C GLN A 93 -3.43 1.07 -0.86
N THR A 94 -4.10 2.07 -0.29
CA THR A 94 -3.94 3.46 -0.69
C THR A 94 -2.49 3.94 -0.52
N ALA A 95 -1.90 3.64 0.62
CA ALA A 95 -0.51 4.03 0.92
C ALA A 95 0.51 3.22 0.11
N LEU A 96 0.29 1.91 -0.05
CA LEU A 96 1.15 1.04 -0.84
C LEU A 96 1.18 1.47 -2.31
N ASN A 97 0.02 1.73 -2.92
CA ASN A 97 -0.06 2.22 -4.30
C ASN A 97 0.64 3.58 -4.45
N CYS A 98 0.43 4.49 -3.50
CA CYS A 98 1.11 5.78 -3.50
C CYS A 98 2.64 5.65 -3.43
N ALA A 99 3.15 4.72 -2.60
CA ALA A 99 4.58 4.46 -2.49
C ALA A 99 5.19 3.91 -3.79
N LEU A 100 4.49 2.99 -4.45
CA LEU A 100 4.89 2.47 -5.75
C LEU A 100 4.91 3.58 -6.81
N ASP A 101 3.90 4.45 -6.82
CA ASP A 101 3.84 5.57 -7.76
C ASP A 101 4.97 6.58 -7.49
N LEU A 102 5.28 6.90 -6.23
CA LEU A 102 6.43 7.75 -5.87
C LEU A 102 7.74 7.17 -6.42
N ASN A 103 7.92 5.86 -6.32
CA ASN A 103 9.09 5.17 -6.86
C ASN A 103 9.12 5.21 -8.40
N ARG A 104 8.01 4.88 -9.06
CA ARG A 104 7.88 4.85 -10.53
C ARG A 104 8.13 6.22 -11.17
N HIS A 105 7.74 7.30 -10.48
CA HIS A 105 7.97 8.67 -10.93
C HIS A 105 9.33 9.25 -10.48
N GLY A 106 10.18 8.42 -9.86
CA GLY A 106 11.53 8.82 -9.47
C GLY A 106 11.59 9.77 -8.28
N VAL A 107 10.49 9.99 -7.56
CA VAL A 107 10.41 10.93 -6.44
C VAL A 107 11.32 10.50 -5.30
N LEU A 108 11.32 9.20 -4.97
CA LEU A 108 12.16 8.66 -3.88
C LEU A 108 13.64 8.92 -4.17
N SER A 109 14.09 8.65 -5.39
CA SER A 109 15.49 8.89 -5.80
C SER A 109 15.82 10.38 -5.89
N LYS A 110 14.89 11.21 -6.37
CA LYS A 110 15.07 12.66 -6.50
C LYS A 110 15.35 13.34 -5.17
N TYR A 111 14.70 12.88 -4.11
CA TYR A 111 14.80 13.49 -2.79
C TYR A 111 15.61 12.65 -1.79
N GLU A 112 16.20 11.54 -2.25
CA GLU A 112 17.01 10.61 -1.45
C GLU A 112 16.23 10.05 -0.24
N VAL A 113 14.95 9.71 -0.44
CA VAL A 113 14.07 9.22 0.62
C VAL A 113 14.01 7.70 0.59
N GLU A 114 14.30 7.07 1.72
CA GLU A 114 14.26 5.61 1.87
C GLU A 114 12.83 5.12 2.09
N LEU A 115 12.45 4.03 1.43
CA LEU A 115 11.21 3.33 1.74
C LEU A 115 11.48 2.27 2.81
N ILE A 116 10.84 2.40 3.98
CA ILE A 116 11.00 1.48 5.11
C ILE A 116 9.74 0.63 5.35
N GLY A 117 9.90 -0.46 6.10
CA GLY A 117 8.81 -1.42 6.36
C GLY A 117 8.66 -2.47 5.26
N ALA A 118 8.61 -2.04 3.98
CA ALA A 118 8.63 -2.94 2.84
C ALA A 118 9.30 -2.25 1.64
N SER A 119 10.10 -2.99 0.86
CA SER A 119 10.67 -2.48 -0.39
C SER A 119 9.61 -2.45 -1.50
N CYS A 120 9.81 -1.61 -2.53
CA CYS A 120 8.92 -1.59 -3.70
C CYS A 120 8.80 -2.97 -4.35
N GLU A 121 9.89 -3.72 -4.46
CA GLU A 121 9.88 -5.08 -5.00
C GLU A 121 9.01 -6.03 -4.14
N ALA A 122 9.08 -5.91 -2.81
CA ALA A 122 8.27 -6.72 -1.92
C ALA A 122 6.78 -6.36 -2.03
N ILE A 123 6.46 -5.07 -2.15
CA ILE A 123 5.09 -4.60 -2.34
C ILE A 123 4.53 -5.08 -3.68
N ASP A 124 5.25 -4.88 -4.80
CA ASP A 124 4.82 -5.35 -6.11
C ASP A 124 4.61 -6.87 -6.11
N LYS A 125 5.54 -7.63 -5.55
CA LYS A 125 5.44 -9.09 -5.45
C LYS A 125 4.25 -9.57 -4.60
N ALA A 126 3.90 -8.83 -3.55
CA ALA A 126 2.78 -9.17 -2.68
C ALA A 126 1.41 -8.80 -3.28
N GLU A 127 1.36 -7.68 -4.00
CA GLU A 127 0.09 -7.11 -4.49
C GLU A 127 -0.25 -7.53 -5.93
N ASP A 128 0.75 -7.79 -6.76
CA ASP A 128 0.56 -8.34 -8.10
C ASP A 128 0.43 -9.86 -8.04
N ARG A 129 -0.72 -10.36 -8.51
CA ARG A 129 -1.07 -11.79 -8.42
C ARG A 129 -0.17 -12.67 -9.28
N GLU A 130 0.25 -12.18 -10.43
CA GLU A 130 1.16 -12.91 -11.32
C GLU A 130 2.56 -13.01 -10.70
N LEU A 131 3.07 -11.90 -10.18
CA LEU A 131 4.36 -11.89 -9.49
C LEU A 131 4.35 -12.76 -8.25
N PHE A 132 3.23 -12.75 -7.48
CA PHE A 132 3.06 -13.61 -6.32
C PHE A 132 3.03 -15.09 -6.70
N ASP A 133 2.24 -15.46 -7.71
CA ASP A 133 2.15 -16.85 -8.18
C ASP A 133 3.52 -17.38 -8.66
N ASN A 134 4.21 -16.57 -9.46
CA ASN A 134 5.56 -16.91 -9.92
C ASN A 134 6.56 -17.08 -8.75
N ALA A 135 6.42 -16.25 -7.71
CA ALA A 135 7.23 -16.39 -6.50
C ALA A 135 6.91 -17.68 -5.74
N MET A 136 5.64 -18.05 -5.61
CA MET A 136 5.21 -19.31 -4.95
C MET A 136 5.70 -20.54 -5.72
N LYS A 137 5.52 -20.55 -7.04
CA LYS A 137 6.03 -21.63 -7.90
C LYS A 137 7.54 -21.81 -7.78
N LYS A 138 8.28 -20.69 -7.72
CA LYS A 138 9.75 -20.73 -7.60
C LYS A 138 10.25 -21.39 -6.32
N ILE A 139 9.50 -21.29 -5.22
CA ILE A 139 9.82 -21.90 -3.94
C ILE A 139 9.14 -23.26 -3.72
N GLY A 140 8.45 -23.79 -4.75
CA GLY A 140 7.81 -25.10 -4.73
C GLY A 140 6.47 -25.14 -4.00
N LEU A 141 5.80 -24.01 -3.77
CA LEU A 141 4.48 -23.95 -3.21
C LEU A 141 3.42 -23.96 -4.31
N GLU A 142 2.33 -24.68 -4.05
CA GLU A 142 1.17 -24.72 -4.93
C GLU A 142 0.23 -23.55 -4.66
N THR A 143 -0.35 -23.01 -5.72
CA THR A 143 -1.42 -22.00 -5.69
C THR A 143 -2.71 -22.63 -6.22
N PRO A 144 -3.91 -22.10 -5.88
CA PRO A 144 -5.15 -22.54 -6.50
C PRO A 144 -5.06 -22.44 -8.03
N ARG A 145 -5.78 -23.31 -8.74
CA ARG A 145 -5.89 -23.22 -10.20
C ARG A 145 -6.39 -21.82 -10.58
N HIS A 146 -5.70 -21.15 -11.44
CA HIS A 146 -6.01 -19.78 -11.86
C HIS A 146 -5.52 -19.53 -13.29
N GLY A 147 -6.09 -18.53 -13.92
CA GLY A 147 -5.64 -17.98 -15.20
C GLY A 147 -5.56 -16.46 -15.10
N MET A 148 -4.59 -15.87 -15.79
CA MET A 148 -4.47 -14.43 -15.94
C MET A 148 -5.15 -14.02 -17.25
N ALA A 149 -5.90 -12.92 -17.20
CA ALA A 149 -6.60 -12.40 -18.37
C ALA A 149 -6.55 -10.88 -18.37
N HIS A 150 -6.10 -10.29 -19.47
CA HIS A 150 -6.07 -8.85 -19.71
C HIS A 150 -7.14 -8.42 -20.73
N ASP A 151 -7.79 -9.37 -21.37
CA ASP A 151 -8.90 -9.17 -22.30
C ASP A 151 -9.90 -10.35 -22.24
N MET A 152 -11.03 -10.23 -22.93
CA MET A 152 -12.09 -11.24 -22.93
C MET A 152 -11.68 -12.54 -23.63
N SER A 153 -10.78 -12.50 -24.61
CA SER A 153 -10.28 -13.72 -25.28
C SER A 153 -9.51 -14.59 -24.30
N GLN A 154 -8.54 -13.98 -23.60
CA GLN A 154 -7.76 -14.66 -22.57
C GLN A 154 -8.63 -15.14 -21.39
N ALA A 155 -9.68 -14.38 -21.04
CA ALA A 155 -10.61 -14.81 -20.02
C ALA A 155 -11.37 -16.08 -20.43
N HIS A 156 -11.79 -16.19 -21.69
CA HIS A 156 -12.45 -17.39 -22.19
C HIS A 156 -11.48 -18.59 -22.23
N GLU A 157 -10.24 -18.40 -22.66
CA GLU A 157 -9.22 -19.46 -22.64
C GLU A 157 -8.97 -19.96 -21.21
N ALA A 158 -8.80 -19.06 -20.25
CA ALA A 158 -8.61 -19.42 -18.85
C ALA A 158 -9.82 -20.17 -18.28
N LEU A 159 -11.04 -19.79 -18.67
CA LEU A 159 -12.25 -20.47 -18.24
C LEU A 159 -12.38 -21.92 -18.77
N GLU A 160 -11.79 -22.24 -19.91
CA GLU A 160 -11.78 -23.63 -20.42
C GLU A 160 -10.95 -24.56 -19.53
N GLU A 161 -9.89 -24.04 -18.88
CA GLU A 161 -9.07 -24.81 -17.96
C GLU A 161 -9.64 -24.84 -16.54
N ILE A 162 -10.16 -23.69 -16.06
CA ILE A 162 -10.61 -23.52 -14.66
C ILE A 162 -12.00 -24.09 -14.46
N GLY A 163 -12.93 -23.82 -15.40
CA GLY A 163 -14.35 -24.17 -15.31
C GLY A 163 -15.15 -23.21 -14.42
N PHE A 164 -16.43 -23.57 -14.22
CA PHE A 164 -17.36 -22.84 -13.35
C PHE A 164 -17.74 -23.66 -12.12
N PRO A 165 -18.05 -23.02 -10.95
CA PRO A 165 -17.95 -21.58 -10.71
C PRO A 165 -16.50 -21.13 -10.56
N CYS A 166 -16.20 -19.91 -10.98
CA CYS A 166 -14.88 -19.32 -10.81
C CYS A 166 -14.94 -17.93 -10.15
N ILE A 167 -13.86 -17.54 -9.48
CA ILE A 167 -13.73 -16.24 -8.81
C ILE A 167 -12.92 -15.32 -9.71
N ILE A 168 -13.48 -14.16 -10.04
CA ILE A 168 -12.80 -13.08 -10.75
C ILE A 168 -12.23 -12.11 -9.71
N ARG A 169 -10.94 -11.84 -9.77
CA ARG A 169 -10.27 -10.93 -8.83
C ARG A 169 -9.23 -10.06 -9.52
N PRO A 170 -9.41 -8.75 -9.57
CA PRO A 170 -8.38 -7.83 -10.06
C PRO A 170 -7.19 -7.76 -9.08
N SER A 171 -6.01 -7.41 -9.60
CA SER A 171 -4.82 -7.09 -8.78
C SER A 171 -4.95 -5.71 -8.13
N PHE A 172 -4.13 -5.43 -7.10
CA PHE A 172 -4.05 -4.13 -6.41
C PHE A 172 -5.37 -3.63 -5.81
N THR A 173 -6.26 -4.55 -5.43
CA THR A 173 -7.54 -4.22 -4.79
C THR A 173 -7.69 -4.92 -3.45
N LEU A 174 -8.39 -4.26 -2.52
CA LEU A 174 -8.70 -4.82 -1.21
C LEU A 174 -10.15 -5.34 -1.18
N GLY A 175 -10.35 -6.49 -0.54
CA GLY A 175 -11.66 -7.11 -0.38
C GLY A 175 -12.26 -7.55 -1.71
N GLY A 176 -13.57 -7.36 -1.87
CA GLY A 176 -14.32 -7.74 -3.06
C GLY A 176 -14.41 -6.69 -4.16
N SER A 177 -13.68 -5.56 -4.04
CA SER A 177 -13.77 -4.48 -5.01
C SER A 177 -13.39 -4.93 -6.42
N GLY A 178 -14.29 -4.75 -7.38
CA GLY A 178 -14.10 -5.13 -8.78
C GLY A 178 -14.07 -6.65 -9.04
N GLY A 179 -14.23 -7.46 -7.99
CA GLY A 179 -14.28 -8.91 -8.11
C GLY A 179 -15.70 -9.45 -8.11
N GLY A 180 -15.85 -10.73 -8.46
CA GLY A 180 -17.13 -11.41 -8.48
C GLY A 180 -16.99 -12.92 -8.61
N ILE A 181 -18.11 -13.61 -8.57
CA ILE A 181 -18.19 -15.05 -8.84
C ILE A 181 -18.98 -15.23 -10.14
N ALA A 182 -18.36 -15.86 -11.12
CA ALA A 182 -19.04 -16.27 -12.35
C ALA A 182 -19.50 -17.72 -12.20
N TYR A 183 -20.79 -17.95 -12.43
CA TYR A 183 -21.42 -19.28 -12.37
C TYR A 183 -21.63 -19.89 -13.75
N ASN A 184 -21.62 -19.09 -14.80
CA ASN A 184 -21.79 -19.48 -16.20
C ASN A 184 -21.12 -18.44 -17.12
N LYS A 185 -21.24 -18.62 -18.44
CA LYS A 185 -20.66 -17.72 -19.46
C LYS A 185 -21.49 -16.45 -19.71
N GLU A 186 -22.71 -16.38 -19.21
CA GLU A 186 -23.61 -15.22 -19.36
C GLU A 186 -23.38 -14.22 -18.21
#